data_0dab70b16c311e360267c8e200cce816
#
_entry.id   0dab70b16c311e360267c8e200cce816
#
_cell.length_a   1.000
_cell.length_b   1.000
_cell.length_c   1.000
_cell.angle_alpha   90.00
_cell.angle_beta   90.00
_cell.angle_gamma   90.00
#
_symmetry.space_group_name_H-M   'P 1'
#
loop_
_entity.id
_entity.type
_entity.pdbx_description
1 polymer ?
#
loop_
_entity_poly.entity_id
_entity_poly.type
_entity_poly.pdbx_seq_one_letter_code
_entity_poly.pdbx_strand_id
1 'polypeptide(L)'
;VRRRLLLLILIAIGLAVSTRRAEAHPAPFSYLDVRLDDRGVTGTLVLHVVDVAHELGMMAPEPLLDAPAAHEAFPRITAFLRDRLSFAADGRALTVVWDGIEPAPERHAVQLRFHIEGPRPGALSMRALLFPYDGIHQTFVNVYEDGALRYQGIFDRGTAERVYYAGTVRGALAVAATFVPSGVHHILIGPDHILFLIGLLLLGAKPWALLRIVTAFTIGHSLTLSLAALDLLTPPSRVVEPAIALSIVFVGADNLLVKEGGRDLRSWIALVFGFVHGFGFASVLKEFGLPREALGWSLLFFNVGVEIGQLIIVGIVASLLALIRGRNPVLGQRLVVAGSIVVIAAGTYWFIERVFFTGGA
;
A
#
# COMPACT_ATOMS: atom_id res chain seq x y z
N VAL A 1 61.19 -17.30 -2.59
CA VAL A 1 60.26 -16.84 -3.66
C VAL A 1 59.65 -18.04 -4.40
N ARG A 2 60.46 -19.00 -4.92
CA ARG A 2 59.93 -20.16 -5.70
C ARG A 2 58.95 -21.05 -4.93
N ARG A 3 59.16 -21.32 -3.63
CA ARG A 3 58.22 -22.13 -2.83
C ARG A 3 56.84 -21.44 -2.60
N ARG A 4 56.84 -20.12 -2.43
CA ARG A 4 55.61 -19.35 -2.28
C ARG A 4 54.82 -19.27 -3.60
N LEU A 5 55.52 -19.18 -4.73
CA LEU A 5 54.89 -19.19 -6.05
C LEU A 5 54.26 -20.55 -6.38
N LEU A 6 54.94 -21.67 -6.04
CA LEU A 6 54.40 -23.02 -6.19
C LEU A 6 53.17 -23.24 -5.31
N LEU A 7 53.17 -22.72 -4.08
CA LEU A 7 52.00 -22.81 -3.18
C LEU A 7 50.79 -22.03 -3.71
N LEU A 8 51.03 -20.84 -4.26
CA LEU A 8 49.98 -20.04 -4.88
C LEU A 8 49.39 -20.70 -6.15
N ILE A 9 50.25 -21.33 -6.96
CA ILE A 9 49.85 -22.06 -8.16
C ILE A 9 49.01 -23.31 -7.75
N LEU A 10 49.41 -24.05 -6.73
CA LEU A 10 48.69 -25.22 -6.23
C LEU A 10 47.35 -24.82 -5.62
N ILE A 11 47.29 -23.67 -4.90
CA ILE A 11 46.03 -23.12 -4.37
C ILE A 11 45.12 -22.69 -5.53
N ALA A 12 45.64 -22.02 -6.54
CA ALA A 12 44.88 -21.58 -7.71
C ALA A 12 44.36 -22.77 -8.53
N ILE A 13 45.16 -23.85 -8.69
CA ILE A 13 44.73 -25.10 -9.33
C ILE A 13 43.67 -25.80 -8.46
N GLY A 14 43.86 -25.87 -7.14
CA GLY A 14 42.88 -26.43 -6.20
C GLY A 14 41.55 -25.70 -6.23
N LEU A 15 41.56 -24.36 -6.31
CA LEU A 15 40.37 -23.54 -6.47
C LEU A 15 39.69 -23.72 -7.86
N ALA A 16 40.50 -23.88 -8.92
CA ALA A 16 39.98 -24.11 -10.28
C ALA A 16 39.38 -25.51 -10.46
N VAL A 17 39.88 -26.52 -9.73
CA VAL A 17 39.34 -27.90 -9.76
C VAL A 17 38.14 -28.07 -8.85
N SER A 18 37.97 -27.22 -7.83
CA SER A 18 36.81 -27.27 -6.91
C SER A 18 35.63 -26.46 -7.37
N THR A 19 35.63 -25.88 -8.56
CA THR A 19 34.40 -25.40 -9.18
C THR A 19 33.52 -26.63 -9.55
N ARG A 20 32.80 -27.17 -8.56
CA ARG A 20 31.55 -27.85 -8.88
C ARG A 20 30.83 -26.89 -9.79
N ARG A 21 30.51 -27.30 -11.02
CA ARG A 21 29.52 -26.62 -11.82
C ARG A 21 28.29 -26.53 -10.91
N ALA A 22 28.06 -25.37 -10.33
CA ALA A 22 26.74 -25.04 -9.88
C ALA A 22 25.91 -25.08 -11.17
N GLU A 23 25.24 -26.20 -11.43
CA GLU A 23 24.11 -26.17 -12.33
C GLU A 23 23.19 -25.13 -11.73
N ALA A 24 23.16 -23.97 -12.34
CA ALA A 24 22.12 -23.01 -12.10
C ALA A 24 20.85 -23.70 -12.57
N HIS A 25 20.15 -24.38 -11.63
CA HIS A 25 18.76 -24.74 -11.89
C HIS A 25 18.09 -23.42 -12.26
N PRO A 26 17.53 -23.29 -13.48
CA PRO A 26 16.75 -22.12 -13.79
C PRO A 26 15.68 -22.05 -12.69
N ALA A 27 15.66 -20.95 -11.92
CA ALA A 27 14.67 -20.79 -10.89
C ALA A 27 13.31 -20.92 -11.57
N PRO A 28 12.47 -21.88 -11.18
CA PRO A 28 11.22 -22.11 -11.86
C PRO A 28 10.29 -20.95 -11.57
N PHE A 29 9.89 -20.24 -12.61
CA PHE A 29 8.95 -19.14 -12.52
C PHE A 29 7.60 -19.57 -13.11
N SER A 30 6.53 -19.04 -12.53
CA SER A 30 5.21 -19.10 -13.13
C SER A 30 4.82 -17.77 -13.73
N TYR A 31 3.95 -17.78 -14.73
CA TYR A 31 3.45 -16.57 -15.37
C TYR A 31 1.92 -16.61 -15.41
N LEU A 32 1.30 -15.56 -14.92
CA LEU A 32 -0.13 -15.36 -14.89
C LEU A 32 -0.49 -14.15 -15.76
N ASP A 33 -1.04 -14.38 -16.93
CA ASP A 33 -1.59 -13.33 -17.76
C ASP A 33 -3.11 -13.25 -17.53
N VAL A 34 -3.59 -12.09 -17.16
CA VAL A 34 -5.01 -11.79 -16.93
C VAL A 34 -5.46 -10.74 -17.92
N ARG A 35 -6.57 -10.98 -18.62
CA ARG A 35 -7.16 -10.05 -19.59
C ARG A 35 -8.54 -9.65 -19.13
N LEU A 36 -8.75 -8.34 -19.07
CA LEU A 36 -10.04 -7.72 -18.77
C LEU A 36 -10.58 -7.08 -20.04
N ASP A 37 -11.74 -7.51 -20.46
CA ASP A 37 -12.49 -6.92 -21.57
C ASP A 37 -13.99 -6.83 -21.20
N ASP A 38 -14.82 -6.41 -22.16
CA ASP A 38 -16.27 -6.27 -21.95
C ASP A 38 -16.98 -7.60 -21.67
N ARG A 39 -16.35 -8.74 -21.95
CA ARG A 39 -16.88 -10.08 -21.74
C ARG A 39 -16.54 -10.63 -20.35
N GLY A 40 -15.66 -9.96 -19.60
CA GLY A 40 -15.26 -10.37 -18.26
C GLY A 40 -13.75 -10.54 -18.10
N VAL A 41 -13.35 -11.60 -17.45
CA VAL A 41 -11.94 -11.92 -17.16
C VAL A 41 -11.56 -13.24 -17.81
N THR A 42 -10.50 -13.23 -18.60
CA THR A 42 -9.87 -14.44 -19.15
C THR A 42 -8.40 -14.44 -18.78
N GLY A 43 -7.75 -15.59 -18.83
CA GLY A 43 -6.31 -15.63 -18.56
C GLY A 43 -5.62 -16.91 -18.96
N THR A 44 -4.30 -16.84 -18.84
CA THR A 44 -3.42 -18.00 -19.01
C THR A 44 -2.47 -18.10 -17.82
N LEU A 45 -2.27 -19.32 -17.35
CA LEU A 45 -1.32 -19.63 -16.30
C LEU A 45 -0.27 -20.61 -16.88
N VAL A 46 0.99 -20.20 -16.85
CA VAL A 46 2.13 -21.00 -17.29
C VAL A 46 2.88 -21.50 -16.07
N LEU A 47 3.00 -22.82 -15.95
CA LEU A 47 3.64 -23.50 -14.83
C LEU A 47 4.83 -24.32 -15.33
N HIS A 48 5.96 -24.23 -14.65
CA HIS A 48 7.13 -25.03 -14.97
C HIS A 48 6.85 -26.52 -14.64
N VAL A 49 7.21 -27.44 -15.55
CA VAL A 49 6.87 -28.87 -15.38
C VAL A 49 7.53 -29.52 -14.16
N VAL A 50 8.69 -29.01 -13.71
CA VAL A 50 9.35 -29.50 -12.49
C VAL A 50 8.49 -29.25 -11.26
N ASP A 51 7.92 -28.05 -11.12
CA ASP A 51 7.05 -27.70 -10.00
C ASP A 51 5.75 -28.51 -10.02
N VAL A 52 5.16 -28.65 -11.21
CA VAL A 52 3.95 -29.46 -11.39
C VAL A 52 4.22 -30.93 -11.06
N ALA A 53 5.34 -31.49 -11.54
CA ALA A 53 5.73 -32.87 -11.24
C ALA A 53 5.95 -33.10 -9.75
N HIS A 54 6.61 -32.14 -9.06
CA HIS A 54 6.78 -32.17 -7.60
C HIS A 54 5.43 -32.29 -6.89
N GLU A 55 4.48 -31.41 -7.21
CA GLU A 55 3.16 -31.36 -6.58
C GLU A 55 2.31 -32.60 -6.88
N LEU A 56 2.50 -33.19 -8.04
CA LEU A 56 1.81 -34.42 -8.42
C LEU A 56 2.50 -35.68 -7.92
N GLY A 57 3.69 -35.56 -7.28
CA GLY A 57 4.49 -36.71 -6.85
C GLY A 57 5.03 -37.56 -8.00
N MET A 58 5.30 -36.95 -9.16
CA MET A 58 5.86 -37.63 -10.34
C MET A 58 7.38 -37.72 -10.19
N MET A 59 7.94 -38.88 -10.63
CA MET A 59 9.39 -39.09 -10.59
C MET A 59 10.16 -38.30 -11.65
N ALA A 60 9.49 -37.97 -12.78
CA ALA A 60 10.09 -37.24 -13.89
C ALA A 60 9.08 -36.20 -14.43
N PRO A 61 9.51 -34.97 -14.78
CA PRO A 61 8.63 -33.92 -15.30
C PRO A 61 8.35 -34.03 -16.81
N GLU A 62 9.22 -34.72 -17.59
CA GLU A 62 9.19 -34.73 -19.05
C GLU A 62 7.87 -35.22 -19.64
N PRO A 63 7.16 -36.22 -19.05
CA PRO A 63 5.87 -36.64 -19.58
C PRO A 63 4.83 -35.50 -19.68
N LEU A 64 4.91 -34.48 -18.84
CA LEU A 64 4.00 -33.33 -18.91
C LEU A 64 4.19 -32.48 -20.16
N LEU A 65 5.27 -32.66 -20.90
CA LEU A 65 5.54 -32.01 -22.19
C LEU A 65 4.83 -32.67 -23.36
N ASP A 66 4.20 -33.83 -23.13
CA ASP A 66 3.37 -34.53 -24.11
C ASP A 66 1.89 -34.22 -23.87
N ALA A 67 1.15 -33.91 -24.94
CA ALA A 67 -0.25 -33.49 -24.83
C ALA A 67 -1.15 -34.54 -24.14
N PRO A 68 -1.07 -35.84 -24.45
CA PRO A 68 -1.86 -36.86 -23.76
C PRO A 68 -1.64 -36.86 -22.23
N ALA A 69 -0.38 -36.87 -21.80
CA ALA A 69 -0.04 -36.91 -20.37
C ALA A 69 -0.41 -35.57 -19.65
N ALA A 70 -0.24 -34.43 -20.31
CA ALA A 70 -0.68 -33.15 -19.78
C ALA A 70 -2.21 -33.12 -19.58
N HIS A 71 -2.99 -33.62 -20.54
CA HIS A 71 -4.45 -33.74 -20.42
C HIS A 71 -4.89 -34.69 -19.31
N GLU A 72 -4.20 -35.83 -19.12
CA GLU A 72 -4.46 -36.76 -18.02
C GLU A 72 -4.17 -36.09 -16.66
N ALA A 73 -3.11 -35.32 -16.57
CA ALA A 73 -2.73 -34.57 -15.34
C ALA A 73 -3.62 -33.38 -15.02
N PHE A 74 -4.34 -32.83 -16.01
CA PHE A 74 -5.11 -31.60 -15.89
C PHE A 74 -6.07 -31.53 -14.69
N PRO A 75 -6.91 -32.54 -14.39
CA PRO A 75 -7.79 -32.50 -13.22
C PRO A 75 -7.04 -32.44 -11.89
N ARG A 76 -5.86 -33.05 -11.80
CA ARG A 76 -5.02 -33.05 -10.60
C ARG A 76 -4.33 -31.66 -10.43
N ILE A 77 -3.89 -31.07 -11.55
CA ILE A 77 -3.29 -29.72 -11.56
C ILE A 77 -4.32 -28.71 -11.12
N THR A 78 -5.53 -28.69 -11.70
CA THR A 78 -6.58 -27.76 -11.34
C THR A 78 -7.07 -27.96 -9.91
N ALA A 79 -6.99 -29.17 -9.37
CA ALA A 79 -7.35 -29.45 -7.99
C ALA A 79 -6.41 -28.75 -6.99
N PHE A 80 -5.09 -28.83 -7.14
CA PHE A 80 -4.19 -28.14 -6.23
C PHE A 80 -4.18 -26.62 -6.44
N LEU A 81 -4.46 -26.14 -7.64
CA LEU A 81 -4.55 -24.69 -7.92
C LEU A 81 -5.75 -24.03 -7.25
N ARG A 82 -6.81 -24.78 -6.92
CA ARG A 82 -8.03 -24.23 -6.31
C ARG A 82 -7.77 -23.46 -5.02
N ASP A 83 -6.83 -23.92 -4.21
CA ASP A 83 -6.49 -23.29 -2.93
C ASP A 83 -5.31 -22.32 -3.04
N ARG A 84 -4.64 -22.26 -4.19
CA ARG A 84 -3.41 -21.51 -4.39
C ARG A 84 -3.53 -20.33 -5.34
N LEU A 85 -4.55 -20.33 -6.19
CA LEU A 85 -4.90 -19.22 -7.09
C LEU A 85 -6.36 -18.86 -6.87
N SER A 86 -6.61 -17.65 -6.46
CA SER A 86 -7.97 -17.15 -6.28
C SER A 86 -8.14 -15.73 -6.79
N PHE A 87 -9.36 -15.42 -7.20
CA PHE A 87 -9.76 -14.13 -7.70
C PHE A 87 -10.99 -13.63 -6.93
N ALA A 88 -11.09 -12.31 -6.74
CA ALA A 88 -12.30 -11.68 -6.27
C ALA A 88 -12.57 -10.39 -7.06
N ALA A 89 -13.83 -10.13 -7.35
CA ALA A 89 -14.28 -8.89 -8.00
C ALA A 89 -15.07 -8.05 -7.01
N ASP A 90 -14.68 -6.80 -6.83
CA ASP A 90 -15.39 -5.85 -5.95
C ASP A 90 -15.71 -6.46 -4.57
N GLY A 91 -14.77 -7.22 -4.01
CA GLY A 91 -14.88 -7.90 -2.71
C GLY A 91 -15.63 -9.24 -2.70
N ARG A 92 -16.09 -9.75 -3.87
CA ARG A 92 -16.78 -11.04 -4.00
C ARG A 92 -15.87 -12.08 -4.63
N ALA A 93 -15.75 -13.25 -4.02
CA ALA A 93 -14.98 -14.36 -4.58
C ALA A 93 -15.52 -14.76 -5.95
N LEU A 94 -14.62 -15.04 -6.86
CA LEU A 94 -14.92 -15.46 -8.23
C LEU A 94 -14.52 -16.94 -8.42
N THR A 95 -15.29 -17.64 -9.23
CA THR A 95 -15.00 -19.02 -9.60
C THR A 95 -14.21 -19.06 -10.91
N VAL A 96 -13.04 -19.68 -10.88
CA VAL A 96 -12.21 -19.92 -12.07
C VAL A 96 -12.75 -21.16 -12.81
N VAL A 97 -13.06 -20.98 -14.08
CA VAL A 97 -13.40 -22.08 -14.98
C VAL A 97 -12.17 -22.36 -15.86
N TRP A 98 -11.65 -23.57 -15.77
CA TRP A 98 -10.48 -23.99 -16.53
C TRP A 98 -10.89 -24.53 -17.88
N ASP A 99 -10.39 -23.91 -18.96
CA ASP A 99 -10.78 -24.25 -20.34
C ASP A 99 -9.94 -25.35 -20.95
N GLY A 100 -8.72 -25.56 -20.42
CA GLY A 100 -7.83 -26.60 -20.91
C GLY A 100 -6.37 -26.37 -20.54
N ILE A 101 -5.54 -27.33 -20.94
CA ILE A 101 -4.10 -27.35 -20.74
C ILE A 101 -3.40 -27.67 -22.06
N GLU A 102 -2.29 -27.01 -22.32
CA GLU A 102 -1.41 -27.26 -23.46
C GLU A 102 0.04 -27.33 -22.99
N PRO A 103 0.84 -28.31 -23.45
CA PRO A 103 2.27 -28.28 -23.17
C PRO A 103 2.97 -27.17 -23.95
N ALA A 104 4.00 -26.60 -23.34
CA ALA A 104 4.91 -25.58 -23.92
C ALA A 104 6.36 -26.10 -23.80
N PRO A 105 6.79 -27.05 -24.65
CA PRO A 105 8.09 -27.73 -24.53
C PRO A 105 9.28 -26.77 -24.59
N GLU A 106 9.17 -25.68 -25.39
CA GLU A 106 10.21 -24.67 -25.54
C GLU A 106 10.48 -23.88 -24.24
N ARG A 107 9.52 -23.91 -23.30
CA ARG A 107 9.60 -23.26 -21.98
C ARG A 107 9.73 -24.26 -20.84
N HIS A 108 9.78 -25.55 -21.12
CA HIS A 108 9.68 -26.62 -20.12
C HIS A 108 8.48 -26.41 -19.19
N ALA A 109 7.33 -26.08 -19.75
CA ALA A 109 6.14 -25.66 -19.03
C ALA A 109 4.85 -26.27 -19.57
N VAL A 110 3.81 -26.20 -18.77
CA VAL A 110 2.42 -26.39 -19.21
C VAL A 110 1.68 -25.08 -19.09
N GLN A 111 0.81 -24.79 -20.05
CA GLN A 111 -0.02 -23.59 -20.10
C GLN A 111 -1.48 -23.97 -19.91
N LEU A 112 -2.11 -23.42 -18.86
CA LEU A 112 -3.54 -23.57 -18.60
C LEU A 112 -4.27 -22.32 -19.04
N ARG A 113 -5.42 -22.48 -19.68
CA ARG A 113 -6.34 -21.40 -20.00
C ARG A 113 -7.51 -21.43 -19.05
N PHE A 114 -7.99 -20.23 -18.69
CA PHE A 114 -9.15 -20.08 -17.84
C PHE A 114 -9.97 -18.86 -18.21
N HIS A 115 -11.24 -18.89 -17.81
CA HIS A 115 -12.10 -17.72 -17.78
C HIS A 115 -12.85 -17.63 -16.46
N ILE A 116 -13.38 -16.46 -16.19
CA ILE A 116 -14.21 -16.16 -15.04
C ILE A 116 -15.48 -15.52 -15.56
N GLU A 117 -16.61 -16.14 -15.30
CA GLU A 117 -17.91 -15.65 -15.73
C GLU A 117 -18.29 -14.38 -14.97
N GLY A 118 -18.87 -13.42 -15.68
CA GLY A 118 -19.36 -12.19 -15.07
C GLY A 118 -18.95 -10.93 -15.83
N PRO A 119 -19.47 -9.78 -15.42
CA PRO A 119 -19.13 -8.51 -16.03
C PRO A 119 -17.70 -8.11 -15.64
N ARG A 120 -17.08 -7.26 -16.45
CA ARG A 120 -15.77 -6.65 -16.14
C ARG A 120 -15.77 -6.04 -14.73
N PRO A 121 -14.86 -6.44 -13.84
CA PRO A 121 -14.79 -5.90 -12.49
C PRO A 121 -14.28 -4.46 -12.45
N GLY A 122 -14.67 -3.70 -11.43
CA GLY A 122 -14.03 -2.42 -11.11
C GLY A 122 -12.71 -2.60 -10.37
N ALA A 123 -12.69 -3.55 -9.42
CA ALA A 123 -11.49 -3.99 -8.73
C ALA A 123 -11.36 -5.50 -8.84
N LEU A 124 -10.22 -5.98 -9.30
CA LEU A 124 -9.86 -7.40 -9.36
C LEU A 124 -8.78 -7.71 -8.33
N SER A 125 -9.15 -8.38 -7.25
CA SER A 125 -8.18 -8.96 -6.31
C SER A 125 -7.70 -10.30 -6.86
N MET A 126 -6.40 -10.50 -6.84
CA MET A 126 -5.72 -11.71 -7.30
C MET A 126 -4.81 -12.18 -6.18
N ARG A 127 -4.92 -13.44 -5.83
CA ARG A 127 -4.02 -14.11 -4.88
C ARG A 127 -3.40 -15.32 -5.55
N ALA A 128 -2.06 -15.40 -5.48
CA ALA A 128 -1.32 -16.53 -5.99
C ALA A 128 -0.16 -16.90 -5.05
N LEU A 129 -0.18 -18.14 -4.55
CA LEU A 129 0.93 -18.80 -3.87
C LEU A 129 1.00 -20.23 -4.42
N LEU A 130 1.52 -20.35 -5.65
CA LEU A 130 1.34 -21.56 -6.46
C LEU A 130 2.13 -22.75 -5.91
N PHE A 131 3.36 -22.54 -5.49
CA PHE A 131 4.28 -23.58 -5.03
C PHE A 131 4.87 -23.23 -3.65
N PRO A 132 4.10 -23.41 -2.56
CA PRO A 132 4.53 -23.03 -1.21
C PRO A 132 5.69 -23.85 -0.65
N TYR A 133 6.03 -24.99 -1.27
CA TYR A 133 7.20 -25.78 -0.88
C TYR A 133 8.51 -25.08 -1.24
N ASP A 134 8.54 -24.31 -2.34
CA ASP A 134 9.69 -23.53 -2.76
C ASP A 134 9.60 -22.10 -2.21
N GLY A 135 10.51 -21.77 -1.31
CA GLY A 135 10.56 -20.46 -0.62
C GLY A 135 10.93 -19.29 -1.50
N ILE A 136 11.53 -19.56 -2.67
CA ILE A 136 11.98 -18.53 -3.61
C ILE A 136 11.15 -18.47 -4.90
N HIS A 137 10.11 -19.33 -5.00
CA HIS A 137 9.24 -19.34 -6.16
C HIS A 137 8.54 -18.00 -6.36
N GLN A 138 8.54 -17.51 -7.59
CA GLN A 138 7.87 -16.28 -8.00
C GLN A 138 6.88 -16.52 -9.12
N THR A 139 5.74 -15.85 -9.04
CA THR A 139 4.74 -15.83 -10.11
C THR A 139 4.65 -14.42 -10.67
N PHE A 140 5.07 -14.24 -11.91
CA PHE A 140 4.93 -12.98 -12.64
C PHE A 140 3.48 -12.82 -13.08
N VAL A 141 2.87 -11.69 -12.76
CA VAL A 141 1.51 -11.36 -13.19
C VAL A 141 1.53 -10.20 -14.16
N ASN A 142 0.83 -10.36 -15.27
CA ASN A 142 0.55 -9.29 -16.23
C ASN A 142 -0.97 -9.10 -16.31
N VAL A 143 -1.44 -7.87 -16.23
CA VAL A 143 -2.84 -7.53 -16.44
C VAL A 143 -2.96 -6.68 -17.70
N TYR A 144 -3.75 -7.19 -18.63
CA TYR A 144 -4.10 -6.52 -19.88
C TYR A 144 -5.53 -6.00 -19.79
N GLU A 145 -5.73 -4.77 -20.16
CA GLU A 145 -7.04 -4.15 -20.25
C GLU A 145 -7.25 -3.64 -21.68
N ASP A 146 -8.31 -4.13 -22.33
CA ASP A 146 -8.60 -3.84 -23.74
C ASP A 146 -7.39 -4.12 -24.68
N GLY A 147 -6.68 -5.21 -24.42
CA GLY A 147 -5.50 -5.64 -25.17
C GLY A 147 -4.19 -4.92 -24.83
N ALA A 148 -4.22 -3.85 -24.03
CA ALA A 148 -3.02 -3.14 -23.61
C ALA A 148 -2.52 -3.65 -22.25
N LEU A 149 -1.20 -3.86 -22.12
CA LEU A 149 -0.57 -4.20 -20.83
C LEU A 149 -0.67 -2.97 -19.91
N ARG A 150 -1.36 -3.12 -18.77
CA ARG A 150 -1.60 -2.06 -17.80
C ARG A 150 -0.88 -2.26 -16.49
N TYR A 151 -0.66 -3.50 -16.09
CA TYR A 151 -0.01 -3.79 -14.82
C TYR A 151 0.91 -5.00 -14.95
N GLN A 152 2.04 -4.93 -14.28
CA GLN A 152 2.98 -6.03 -14.07
C GLN A 152 3.35 -6.10 -12.61
N GLY A 153 3.39 -7.30 -12.05
CA GLY A 153 3.75 -7.53 -10.66
C GLY A 153 4.34 -8.91 -10.44
N ILE A 154 4.72 -9.18 -9.21
CA ILE A 154 5.26 -10.46 -8.78
C ILE A 154 4.50 -10.88 -7.52
N PHE A 155 4.07 -12.15 -7.48
CA PHE A 155 3.62 -12.82 -6.28
C PHE A 155 4.75 -13.68 -5.73
N ASP A 156 4.98 -13.57 -4.45
CA ASP A 156 5.90 -14.37 -3.66
C ASP A 156 5.31 -14.65 -2.27
N ARG A 157 6.08 -15.27 -1.36
CA ARG A 157 5.63 -15.51 0.01
C ARG A 157 5.29 -14.24 0.79
N GLY A 158 6.00 -13.15 0.54
CA GLY A 158 5.80 -11.87 1.23
C GLY A 158 4.63 -11.08 0.64
N THR A 159 4.32 -11.33 -0.63
CA THR A 159 3.31 -10.59 -1.39
C THR A 159 2.46 -11.54 -2.21
N ALA A 160 1.58 -12.27 -1.53
CA ALA A 160 0.72 -13.28 -2.16
C ALA A 160 -0.58 -12.69 -2.73
N GLU A 161 -0.91 -11.42 -2.47
CA GLU A 161 -2.15 -10.78 -2.92
C GLU A 161 -1.88 -9.41 -3.54
N ARG A 162 -2.63 -9.11 -4.62
CA ARG A 162 -2.61 -7.82 -5.32
C ARG A 162 -4.02 -7.45 -5.77
N VAL A 163 -4.33 -6.16 -5.76
CA VAL A 163 -5.58 -5.62 -6.29
C VAL A 163 -5.27 -4.75 -7.50
N TYR A 164 -5.92 -5.05 -8.61
CA TYR A 164 -5.91 -4.24 -9.82
C TYR A 164 -7.23 -3.46 -9.93
N TYR A 165 -7.15 -2.16 -10.14
CA TYR A 165 -8.31 -1.30 -10.39
C TYR A 165 -8.41 -1.00 -11.88
N ALA A 166 -9.53 -1.39 -12.49
CA ALA A 166 -9.76 -1.17 -13.91
C ALA A 166 -9.87 0.32 -14.25
N GLY A 167 -9.44 0.73 -15.44
CA GLY A 167 -9.50 2.10 -15.94
C GLY A 167 -10.92 2.57 -16.33
N THR A 168 -11.95 2.10 -15.62
CA THR A 168 -13.37 2.36 -15.89
C THR A 168 -14.01 3.17 -14.76
N VAL A 169 -15.23 3.68 -14.99
CA VAL A 169 -16.04 4.33 -13.93
C VAL A 169 -16.25 3.39 -12.73
N ARG A 170 -16.46 2.09 -12.98
CA ARG A 170 -16.55 1.08 -11.90
C ARG A 170 -15.26 0.97 -11.12
N GLY A 171 -14.10 1.02 -11.79
CA GLY A 171 -12.80 1.04 -11.13
C GLY A 171 -12.62 2.30 -10.27
N ALA A 172 -12.97 3.48 -10.78
CA ALA A 172 -12.92 4.71 -10.00
C ALA A 172 -13.83 4.66 -8.75
N LEU A 173 -15.04 4.09 -8.88
CA LEU A 173 -15.93 3.87 -7.73
C LEU A 173 -15.36 2.86 -6.73
N ALA A 174 -14.73 1.79 -7.19
CA ALA A 174 -14.06 0.81 -6.33
C ALA A 174 -12.89 1.45 -5.57
N VAL A 175 -12.08 2.28 -6.25
CA VAL A 175 -11.03 3.09 -5.61
C VAL A 175 -11.64 4.02 -4.56
N ALA A 176 -12.73 4.72 -4.86
CA ALA A 176 -13.41 5.60 -3.91
C ALA A 176 -13.91 4.82 -2.67
N ALA A 177 -14.54 3.66 -2.89
CA ALA A 177 -15.05 2.80 -1.81
C ALA A 177 -13.94 2.28 -0.89
N THR A 178 -12.71 2.14 -1.39
CA THR A 178 -11.54 1.71 -0.62
C THR A 178 -10.88 2.90 0.09
N PHE A 179 -10.59 3.96 -0.65
CA PHE A 179 -9.69 5.03 -0.17
C PHE A 179 -10.40 6.13 0.61
N VAL A 180 -11.69 6.40 0.40
CA VAL A 180 -12.42 7.35 1.25
C VAL A 180 -12.50 6.85 2.69
N PRO A 181 -12.95 5.61 3.00
CA PRO A 181 -12.92 5.09 4.36
C PRO A 181 -11.50 5.04 4.95
N SER A 182 -10.48 4.71 4.13
CA SER A 182 -9.08 4.68 4.58
C SER A 182 -8.60 6.06 5.02
N GLY A 183 -8.93 7.12 4.28
CA GLY A 183 -8.61 8.50 4.66
C GLY A 183 -9.32 8.95 5.93
N VAL A 184 -10.62 8.62 6.08
CA VAL A 184 -11.37 8.87 7.32
C VAL A 184 -10.71 8.15 8.50
N HIS A 185 -10.42 6.87 8.34
CA HIS A 185 -9.80 6.05 9.37
C HIS A 185 -8.42 6.59 9.76
N HIS A 186 -7.58 6.98 8.79
CA HIS A 186 -6.27 7.57 9.02
C HIS A 186 -6.32 8.76 9.98
N ILE A 187 -7.25 9.69 9.77
CA ILE A 187 -7.42 10.87 10.63
C ILE A 187 -7.97 10.49 12.00
N LEU A 188 -8.92 9.56 12.07
CA LEU A 188 -9.58 9.20 13.34
C LEU A 188 -8.68 8.36 14.26
N ILE A 189 -7.71 7.61 13.73
CA ILE A 189 -6.77 6.83 14.54
C ILE A 189 -5.41 7.52 14.74
N GLY A 190 -5.10 8.55 13.93
CA GLY A 190 -3.83 9.27 14.01
C GLY A 190 -3.80 10.26 15.18
N PRO A 191 -3.13 9.94 16.32
CA PRO A 191 -3.13 10.83 17.49
C PRO A 191 -2.50 12.18 17.18
N ASP A 192 -1.51 12.25 16.29
CA ASP A 192 -0.88 13.48 15.83
C ASP A 192 -1.89 14.41 15.16
N HIS A 193 -2.71 13.88 14.24
CA HIS A 193 -3.72 14.65 13.53
C HIS A 193 -4.83 15.11 14.48
N ILE A 194 -5.27 14.24 15.38
CA ILE A 194 -6.32 14.55 16.34
C ILE A 194 -5.86 15.68 17.27
N LEU A 195 -4.66 15.58 17.87
CA LEU A 195 -4.15 16.60 18.79
C LEU A 195 -3.82 17.92 18.10
N PHE A 196 -3.24 17.85 16.89
CA PHE A 196 -3.02 19.03 16.08
C PHE A 196 -4.34 19.77 15.78
N LEU A 197 -5.35 19.02 15.33
CA LEU A 197 -6.66 19.57 15.00
C LEU A 197 -7.38 20.12 16.23
N ILE A 198 -7.39 19.39 17.35
CA ILE A 198 -7.94 19.88 18.63
C ILE A 198 -7.23 21.19 19.03
N GLY A 199 -5.91 21.23 18.94
CA GLY A 199 -5.14 22.45 19.21
C GLY A 199 -5.65 23.64 18.41
N LEU A 200 -5.84 23.50 17.09
CA LEU A 200 -6.37 24.57 16.22
C LEU A 200 -7.80 24.98 16.57
N LEU A 201 -8.62 24.08 17.14
CA LEU A 201 -10.01 24.30 17.49
C LEU A 201 -10.19 24.94 18.88
N LEU A 202 -9.22 24.81 19.79
CA LEU A 202 -9.34 25.30 21.18
C LEU A 202 -9.71 26.76 21.30
N LEU A 203 -9.25 27.64 20.41
CA LEU A 203 -9.62 29.05 20.41
C LEU A 203 -11.06 29.30 19.92
N GLY A 204 -11.66 28.32 19.23
CA GLY A 204 -12.96 28.46 18.56
C GLY A 204 -12.89 29.37 17.34
N ALA A 205 -13.88 29.29 16.50
CA ALA A 205 -14.07 30.19 15.36
C ALA A 205 -15.49 30.05 14.78
N LYS A 206 -15.82 30.90 13.82
CA LYS A 206 -17.03 30.74 13.00
C LYS A 206 -16.89 29.49 12.12
N PRO A 207 -17.97 28.78 11.81
CA PRO A 207 -17.93 27.53 11.03
C PRO A 207 -17.15 27.65 9.72
N TRP A 208 -17.29 28.77 9.00
CA TRP A 208 -16.55 29.02 7.76
C TRP A 208 -15.05 29.16 7.98
N ALA A 209 -14.60 29.74 9.07
CA ALA A 209 -13.18 29.82 9.40
C ALA A 209 -12.61 28.45 9.75
N LEU A 210 -13.38 27.60 10.45
CA LEU A 210 -13.00 26.23 10.75
C LEU A 210 -12.88 25.39 9.47
N LEU A 211 -13.83 25.52 8.55
CA LEU A 211 -13.74 24.86 7.23
C LEU A 211 -12.46 25.27 6.51
N ARG A 212 -12.15 26.58 6.43
CA ARG A 212 -10.92 27.05 5.78
C ARG A 212 -9.64 26.48 6.42
N ILE A 213 -9.62 26.32 7.74
CA ILE A 213 -8.47 25.74 8.46
C ILE A 213 -8.28 24.28 8.04
N VAL A 214 -9.37 23.50 8.03
CA VAL A 214 -9.37 22.07 7.64
C VAL A 214 -8.93 21.92 6.20
N THR A 215 -9.58 22.62 5.27
CA THR A 215 -9.25 22.54 3.84
C THR A 215 -7.82 22.99 3.55
N ALA A 216 -7.31 24.03 4.24
CA ALA A 216 -5.92 24.46 4.09
C ALA A 216 -4.94 23.35 4.51
N PHE A 217 -5.21 22.65 5.61
CA PHE A 217 -4.42 21.50 6.03
C PHE A 217 -4.47 20.39 4.96
N THR A 218 -5.67 20.01 4.50
CA THR A 218 -5.85 18.96 3.50
C THR A 218 -5.11 19.29 2.19
N ILE A 219 -5.11 20.54 1.74
CA ILE A 219 -4.35 20.98 0.56
C ILE A 219 -2.85 20.74 0.76
N GLY A 220 -2.28 21.21 1.87
CA GLY A 220 -0.87 21.00 2.18
C GLY A 220 -0.51 19.52 2.27
N HIS A 221 -1.31 18.75 3.00
CA HIS A 221 -1.17 17.31 3.18
C HIS A 221 -1.23 16.56 1.83
N SER A 222 -2.23 16.87 1.01
CA SER A 222 -2.42 16.23 -0.30
C SER A 222 -1.24 16.45 -1.24
N LEU A 223 -0.68 17.66 -1.24
CA LEU A 223 0.45 17.97 -2.12
C LEU A 223 1.69 17.15 -1.74
N THR A 224 2.08 17.15 -0.47
CA THR A 224 3.28 16.43 -0.03
C THR A 224 3.10 14.91 -0.03
N LEU A 225 1.91 14.42 0.31
CA LEU A 225 1.57 13.01 0.14
C LEU A 225 1.69 12.58 -1.33
N SER A 226 1.22 13.40 -2.27
CA SER A 226 1.34 13.11 -3.70
C SER A 226 2.80 13.11 -4.17
N LEU A 227 3.60 14.10 -3.74
CA LEU A 227 5.03 14.14 -4.07
C LEU A 227 5.77 12.90 -3.57
N ALA A 228 5.46 12.46 -2.37
CA ALA A 228 6.10 11.29 -1.76
C ALA A 228 5.58 9.96 -2.35
N ALA A 229 4.29 9.85 -2.66
CA ALA A 229 3.72 8.67 -3.31
C ALA A 229 4.24 8.47 -4.75
N LEU A 230 4.56 9.57 -5.43
CA LEU A 230 5.16 9.57 -6.78
C LEU A 230 6.69 9.44 -6.76
N ASP A 231 7.32 9.27 -5.61
CA ASP A 231 8.78 9.22 -5.42
C ASP A 231 9.53 10.49 -5.89
N LEU A 232 8.83 11.62 -5.99
CA LEU A 232 9.42 12.90 -6.39
C LEU A 232 10.16 13.59 -5.23
N LEU A 233 9.67 13.39 -4.00
CA LEU A 233 10.28 13.94 -2.79
C LEU A 233 9.95 13.03 -1.59
N THR A 234 10.96 12.42 -1.01
CA THR A 234 10.83 11.49 0.12
C THR A 234 11.80 11.87 1.24
N PRO A 235 11.45 12.87 2.08
CA PRO A 235 12.29 13.22 3.21
C PRO A 235 12.40 12.05 4.20
N PRO A 236 13.54 11.89 4.88
CA PRO A 236 13.73 10.81 5.83
C PRO A 236 12.79 10.96 7.05
N SER A 237 12.20 9.85 7.53
CA SER A 237 11.27 9.82 8.66
C SER A 237 11.84 10.45 9.92
N ARG A 238 13.15 10.30 10.16
CA ARG A 238 13.88 10.93 11.28
C ARG A 238 13.79 12.47 11.30
N VAL A 239 13.41 13.11 10.20
CA VAL A 239 13.18 14.58 10.12
C VAL A 239 11.69 14.88 10.16
N VAL A 240 10.89 14.09 9.44
CA VAL A 240 9.45 14.31 9.30
C VAL A 240 8.71 14.09 10.62
N GLU A 241 8.97 12.98 11.29
CA GLU A 241 8.26 12.63 12.53
C GLU A 241 8.49 13.64 13.68
N PRO A 242 9.73 14.09 13.98
CA PRO A 242 9.94 15.17 14.94
C PRO A 242 9.28 16.49 14.51
N ALA A 243 9.27 16.81 13.21
CA ALA A 243 8.64 18.02 12.71
C ALA A 243 7.10 17.97 12.89
N ILE A 244 6.48 16.80 12.72
CA ILE A 244 5.06 16.58 13.04
C ILE A 244 4.81 16.84 14.54
N ALA A 245 5.61 16.28 15.43
CA ALA A 245 5.48 16.49 16.87
C ALA A 245 5.65 17.97 17.27
N LEU A 246 6.63 18.66 16.67
CA LEU A 246 6.83 20.11 16.88
C LEU A 246 5.64 20.94 16.39
N SER A 247 4.95 20.55 15.33
CA SER A 247 3.75 21.24 14.86
C SER A 247 2.64 21.26 15.92
N ILE A 248 2.51 20.16 16.68
CA ILE A 248 1.55 20.03 17.78
C ILE A 248 1.92 20.98 18.93
N VAL A 249 3.21 20.98 19.31
CA VAL A 249 3.73 21.92 20.34
C VAL A 249 3.47 23.36 19.92
N PHE A 250 3.77 23.69 18.66
CA PHE A 250 3.59 25.04 18.13
C PHE A 250 2.13 25.52 18.26
N VAL A 251 1.16 24.69 17.83
CA VAL A 251 -0.26 25.07 17.90
C VAL A 251 -0.72 25.25 19.34
N GLY A 252 -0.28 24.38 20.26
CA GLY A 252 -0.58 24.53 21.68
C GLY A 252 0.02 25.82 22.28
N ALA A 253 1.26 26.16 21.90
CA ALA A 253 1.94 27.39 22.35
C ALA A 253 1.30 28.65 21.76
N ASP A 254 0.95 28.63 20.46
CA ASP A 254 0.27 29.72 19.79
C ASP A 254 -1.05 30.11 20.50
N ASN A 255 -1.84 29.11 20.92
CA ASN A 255 -3.08 29.35 21.66
C ASN A 255 -2.87 30.11 22.98
N LEU A 256 -1.72 29.96 23.64
CA LEU A 256 -1.40 30.66 24.89
C LEU A 256 -0.82 32.03 24.66
N LEU A 257 -0.26 32.30 23.46
CA LEU A 257 0.44 33.54 23.11
C LEU A 257 -0.43 34.51 22.29
N VAL A 258 -1.48 34.02 21.62
CA VAL A 258 -2.37 34.85 20.80
C VAL A 258 -3.06 35.92 21.66
N LYS A 259 -2.93 37.18 21.25
CA LYS A 259 -3.60 38.32 21.86
C LYS A 259 -4.99 38.50 21.25
N GLU A 260 -5.94 38.95 22.06
CA GLU A 260 -7.28 39.33 21.59
C GLU A 260 -7.19 40.42 20.51
N GLY A 261 -7.92 40.22 19.39
CA GLY A 261 -7.94 41.16 18.24
C GLY A 261 -6.82 40.97 17.22
N GLY A 262 -5.94 39.95 17.37
CA GLY A 262 -4.93 39.57 16.37
C GLY A 262 -5.53 39.01 15.08
N ARG A 263 -4.73 39.02 13.99
CA ARG A 263 -5.09 38.34 12.74
C ARG A 263 -5.15 36.83 12.97
N ASP A 264 -6.21 36.19 12.51
CA ASP A 264 -6.32 34.71 12.53
C ASP A 264 -5.45 34.11 11.43
N LEU A 265 -4.28 33.60 11.81
CA LEU A 265 -3.31 32.94 10.91
C LEU A 265 -3.44 31.43 10.86
N ARG A 266 -4.41 30.83 11.57
CA ARG A 266 -4.53 29.37 11.71
C ARG A 266 -4.68 28.64 10.38
N SER A 267 -5.31 29.23 9.37
CA SER A 267 -5.38 28.62 8.04
C SER A 267 -4.01 28.51 7.36
N TRP A 268 -3.14 29.51 7.55
CA TRP A 268 -1.76 29.46 7.06
C TRP A 268 -0.90 28.46 7.85
N ILE A 269 -1.06 28.44 9.17
CA ILE A 269 -0.42 27.45 10.06
C ILE A 269 -0.84 26.05 9.66
N ALA A 270 -2.13 25.82 9.43
CA ALA A 270 -2.68 24.54 8.99
C ALA A 270 -2.12 24.10 7.62
N LEU A 271 -2.02 25.03 6.66
CA LEU A 271 -1.42 24.76 5.36
C LEU A 271 0.05 24.31 5.49
N VAL A 272 0.86 25.09 6.21
CA VAL A 272 2.29 24.82 6.38
C VAL A 272 2.52 23.49 7.10
N PHE A 273 1.78 23.22 8.16
CA PHE A 273 1.91 21.94 8.86
C PHE A 273 1.24 20.78 8.13
N GLY A 274 0.22 21.03 7.32
CA GLY A 274 -0.29 20.07 6.37
C GLY A 274 0.81 19.52 5.45
N PHE A 275 1.69 20.38 4.92
CA PHE A 275 2.86 19.95 4.13
C PHE A 275 3.78 19.02 4.93
N VAL A 276 3.95 19.23 6.21
CA VAL A 276 4.80 18.36 7.04
C VAL A 276 4.12 17.00 7.25
N HIS A 277 2.83 17.01 7.62
CA HIS A 277 2.09 15.78 7.94
C HIS A 277 1.90 14.87 6.73
N GLY A 278 1.76 15.40 5.52
CA GLY A 278 1.56 14.59 4.31
C GLY A 278 2.74 13.68 3.98
N PHE A 279 3.96 14.02 4.38
CA PHE A 279 5.11 13.13 4.23
C PHE A 279 5.07 11.92 5.19
N GLY A 280 4.39 12.03 6.34
CA GLY A 280 4.36 10.97 7.35
C GLY A 280 3.59 9.71 6.95
N PHE A 281 2.73 9.77 5.94
CA PHE A 281 1.89 8.63 5.53
C PHE A 281 2.28 8.01 4.18
N ALA A 282 3.27 8.56 3.51
CA ALA A 282 3.62 8.14 2.16
C ALA A 282 4.11 6.68 2.06
N SER A 283 4.82 6.16 3.08
CA SER A 283 5.29 4.77 3.12
C SER A 283 4.13 3.79 3.16
N VAL A 284 3.12 4.05 3.98
CA VAL A 284 1.94 3.20 4.11
C VAL A 284 1.18 3.14 2.79
N LEU A 285 1.02 4.27 2.09
CA LEU A 285 0.33 4.28 0.80
C LEU A 285 1.07 3.49 -0.28
N LYS A 286 2.40 3.45 -0.24
CA LYS A 286 3.23 2.64 -1.15
C LYS A 286 3.06 1.14 -0.91
N GLU A 287 2.84 0.70 0.32
CA GLU A 287 2.60 -0.71 0.67
C GLU A 287 1.34 -1.28 0.02
N PHE A 288 0.35 -0.43 -0.31
CA PHE A 288 -0.82 -0.86 -1.07
C PHE A 288 -0.51 -1.30 -2.51
N GLY A 289 0.71 -1.06 -3.02
CA GLY A 289 1.17 -1.56 -4.33
C GLY A 289 0.29 -1.12 -5.50
N LEU A 290 -0.23 0.10 -5.45
CA LEU A 290 -1.18 0.61 -6.44
C LEU A 290 -0.55 0.75 -7.83
N PRO A 291 -1.27 0.36 -8.89
CA PRO A 291 -0.90 0.69 -10.26
C PRO A 291 -0.81 2.22 -10.42
N ARG A 292 0.11 2.67 -11.26
CA ARG A 292 0.30 4.11 -11.52
C ARG A 292 -0.98 4.79 -12.01
N GLU A 293 -1.80 4.08 -12.78
CA GLU A 293 -3.08 4.55 -13.31
C GLU A 293 -4.13 4.79 -12.22
N ALA A 294 -4.13 3.98 -11.17
CA ALA A 294 -5.04 4.12 -10.03
C ALA A 294 -4.52 5.11 -8.97
N LEU A 295 -3.21 5.44 -8.99
CA LEU A 295 -2.57 6.24 -7.95
C LEU A 295 -3.21 7.64 -7.82
N GLY A 296 -3.49 8.31 -8.93
CA GLY A 296 -4.13 9.62 -8.93
C GLY A 296 -5.51 9.61 -8.28
N TRP A 297 -6.35 8.65 -8.64
CA TRP A 297 -7.68 8.47 -8.03
C TRP A 297 -7.60 8.07 -6.57
N SER A 298 -6.65 7.21 -6.21
CA SER A 298 -6.43 6.79 -4.83
C SER A 298 -6.03 7.94 -3.93
N LEU A 299 -5.09 8.78 -4.37
CA LEU A 299 -4.68 10.00 -3.67
C LEU A 299 -5.84 10.98 -3.51
N LEU A 300 -6.63 11.21 -4.58
CA LEU A 300 -7.78 12.09 -4.53
C LEU A 300 -8.82 11.59 -3.51
N PHE A 301 -9.26 10.34 -3.62
CA PHE A 301 -10.29 9.80 -2.73
C PHE A 301 -9.81 9.61 -1.29
N PHE A 302 -8.54 9.30 -1.09
CA PHE A 302 -7.95 9.28 0.25
C PHE A 302 -8.03 10.67 0.90
N ASN A 303 -7.64 11.74 0.18
CA ASN A 303 -7.69 13.10 0.71
C ASN A 303 -9.13 13.61 0.90
N VAL A 304 -10.09 13.18 0.08
CA VAL A 304 -11.52 13.40 0.36
C VAL A 304 -11.91 12.74 1.69
N GLY A 305 -11.45 11.54 1.95
CA GLY A 305 -11.63 10.84 3.23
C GLY A 305 -10.99 11.58 4.41
N VAL A 306 -9.77 12.08 4.24
CA VAL A 306 -9.08 12.93 5.23
C VAL A 306 -9.93 14.15 5.59
N GLU A 307 -10.42 14.89 4.58
CA GLU A 307 -11.29 16.05 4.78
C GLU A 307 -12.57 15.69 5.55
N ILE A 308 -13.25 14.59 5.16
CA ILE A 308 -14.43 14.10 5.87
C ILE A 308 -14.12 13.76 7.33
N GLY A 309 -13.02 13.03 7.58
CA GLY A 309 -12.59 12.68 8.93
C GLY A 309 -12.33 13.89 9.80
N GLN A 310 -11.66 14.90 9.26
CA GLN A 310 -11.42 16.18 9.94
C GLN A 310 -12.73 16.92 10.22
N LEU A 311 -13.64 16.98 9.27
CA LEU A 311 -14.96 17.64 9.47
C LEU A 311 -15.78 16.96 10.56
N ILE A 312 -15.68 15.64 10.71
CA ILE A 312 -16.31 14.91 11.81
C ILE A 312 -15.74 15.37 13.15
N ILE A 313 -14.41 15.41 13.30
CA ILE A 313 -13.75 15.88 14.52
C ILE A 313 -14.11 17.33 14.81
N VAL A 314 -14.06 18.21 13.81
CA VAL A 314 -14.45 19.61 13.94
C VAL A 314 -15.88 19.76 14.41
N GLY A 315 -16.81 19.02 13.78
CA GLY A 315 -18.22 19.03 14.15
C GLY A 315 -18.45 18.67 15.63
N ILE A 316 -17.78 17.63 16.10
CA ILE A 316 -17.89 17.18 17.49
C ILE A 316 -17.24 18.20 18.45
N VAL A 317 -15.95 18.51 18.22
CA VAL A 317 -15.14 19.31 19.14
C VAL A 317 -15.64 20.77 19.19
N ALA A 318 -15.90 21.38 18.03
CA ALA A 318 -16.36 22.77 17.99
C ALA A 318 -17.77 22.93 18.61
N SER A 319 -18.68 21.98 18.37
CA SER A 319 -20.01 21.98 18.99
C SER A 319 -19.92 21.85 20.52
N LEU A 320 -19.07 20.95 21.02
CA LEU A 320 -18.86 20.75 22.44
C LEU A 320 -18.28 22.02 23.10
N LEU A 321 -17.23 22.60 22.49
CA LEU A 321 -16.61 23.84 22.96
C LEU A 321 -17.60 25.01 22.93
N ALA A 322 -18.40 25.17 21.90
CA ALA A 322 -19.42 26.20 21.80
C ALA A 322 -20.48 26.07 22.89
N LEU A 323 -20.94 24.84 23.16
CA LEU A 323 -21.90 24.55 24.22
C LEU A 323 -21.35 24.92 25.60
N ILE A 324 -20.11 24.51 25.90
CA ILE A 324 -19.46 24.80 27.18
C ILE A 324 -19.27 26.31 27.37
N ARG A 325 -18.78 27.00 26.34
CA ARG A 325 -18.58 28.47 26.40
C ARG A 325 -19.89 29.24 26.56
N GLY A 326 -20.94 28.79 25.87
CA GLY A 326 -22.26 29.40 25.99
C GLY A 326 -22.87 29.24 27.37
N ARG A 327 -22.56 28.13 28.09
CA ARG A 327 -23.05 27.92 29.47
C ARG A 327 -22.14 28.54 30.54
N ASN A 328 -20.84 28.46 30.35
CA ASN A 328 -19.86 28.97 31.32
C ASN A 328 -18.59 29.46 30.61
N PRO A 329 -18.50 30.78 30.36
CA PRO A 329 -17.35 31.38 29.66
C PRO A 329 -16.00 31.17 30.43
N VAL A 330 -16.02 31.18 31.76
CA VAL A 330 -14.82 30.95 32.57
C VAL A 330 -14.31 29.53 32.41
N LEU A 331 -15.21 28.54 32.40
CA LEU A 331 -14.83 27.17 32.14
C LEU A 331 -14.29 27.02 30.69
N GLY A 332 -14.90 27.71 29.73
CA GLY A 332 -14.42 27.73 28.34
C GLY A 332 -12.97 28.24 28.24
N GLN A 333 -12.64 29.32 28.93
CA GLN A 333 -11.26 29.84 28.99
C GLN A 333 -10.28 28.85 29.67
N ARG A 334 -10.68 28.26 30.79
CA ARG A 334 -9.85 27.26 31.47
C ARG A 334 -9.58 26.03 30.57
N LEU A 335 -10.56 25.61 29.80
CA LEU A 335 -10.40 24.52 28.83
C LEU A 335 -9.39 24.85 27.72
N VAL A 336 -9.37 26.11 27.24
CA VAL A 336 -8.35 26.52 26.25
C VAL A 336 -6.96 26.39 26.86
N VAL A 337 -6.74 26.93 28.07
CA VAL A 337 -5.42 26.89 28.72
C VAL A 337 -5.02 25.43 29.04
N ALA A 338 -5.89 24.68 29.72
CA ALA A 338 -5.60 23.30 30.09
C ALA A 338 -5.40 22.41 28.86
N GLY A 339 -6.27 22.54 27.83
CA GLY A 339 -6.13 21.80 26.57
C GLY A 339 -4.83 22.14 25.85
N SER A 340 -4.44 23.42 25.79
CA SER A 340 -3.18 23.83 25.19
C SER A 340 -1.97 23.26 25.92
N ILE A 341 -2.00 23.20 27.26
CA ILE A 341 -0.93 22.57 28.05
C ILE A 341 -0.84 21.07 27.75
N VAL A 342 -1.97 20.39 27.66
CA VAL A 342 -2.00 18.95 27.29
C VAL A 342 -1.44 18.72 25.89
N VAL A 343 -1.82 19.55 24.91
CA VAL A 343 -1.32 19.49 23.53
C VAL A 343 0.20 19.71 23.50
N ILE A 344 0.71 20.73 24.22
CA ILE A 344 2.17 20.97 24.34
C ILE A 344 2.88 19.79 24.98
N ALA A 345 2.36 19.28 26.09
CA ALA A 345 2.99 18.16 26.81
C ALA A 345 3.06 16.90 25.96
N ALA A 346 1.97 16.52 25.28
CA ALA A 346 1.94 15.37 24.38
C ALA A 346 2.87 15.54 23.17
N GLY A 347 2.83 16.71 22.51
CA GLY A 347 3.73 16.99 21.40
C GLY A 347 5.20 17.00 21.82
N THR A 348 5.53 17.54 23.00
CA THR A 348 6.90 17.50 23.55
C THR A 348 7.35 16.08 23.85
N TYR A 349 6.48 15.26 24.44
CA TYR A 349 6.76 13.86 24.71
C TYR A 349 7.10 13.12 23.41
N TRP A 350 6.26 13.23 22.38
CA TRP A 350 6.51 12.59 21.10
C TRP A 350 7.73 13.16 20.38
N PHE A 351 8.00 14.46 20.50
CA PHE A 351 9.22 15.05 19.93
C PHE A 351 10.47 14.40 20.55
N ILE A 352 10.51 14.30 21.89
CA ILE A 352 11.63 13.67 22.58
C ILE A 352 11.75 12.18 22.18
N GLU A 353 10.65 11.45 22.16
CA GLU A 353 10.60 10.05 21.77
C GLU A 353 11.18 9.84 20.36
N ARG A 354 10.71 10.64 19.38
CA ARG A 354 11.10 10.52 17.96
C ARG A 354 12.53 10.98 17.68
N VAL A 355 13.06 11.93 18.46
CA VAL A 355 14.44 12.41 18.29
C VAL A 355 15.45 11.46 18.94
N PHE A 356 15.15 10.96 20.14
CA PHE A 356 16.15 10.24 20.96
C PHE A 356 15.94 8.74 21.05
N PHE A 357 14.74 8.22 20.81
CA PHE A 357 14.41 6.80 21.06
C PHE A 357 13.99 6.02 19.81
N THR A 358 13.54 6.67 18.73
CA THR A 358 13.17 6.00 17.46
C THR A 358 14.29 6.04 16.40
N GLY A 359 15.45 6.53 16.72
CA GLY A 359 16.58 6.70 15.79
C GLY A 359 17.35 5.43 15.42
N GLY A 360 16.72 4.25 15.41
CA GLY A 360 17.39 2.96 15.19
C GLY A 360 16.62 1.96 14.30
N ALA A 361 15.78 2.42 13.35
CA ALA A 361 15.18 1.54 12.36
C ALA A 361 15.43 2.03 10.94
#